data_b488adc8b3e98c90ed34455f4a189acf
#
_entry.id   b488adc8b3e98c90ed34455f4a189acf
#
_cell.length_a   1.000
_cell.length_b   1.000
_cell.length_c   1.000
_cell.angle_alpha   90.00
_cell.angle_beta   90.00
_cell.angle_gamma   90.00
#
_symmetry.space_group_name_H-M   'P 1'
#
loop_
_entity.id
_entity.type
_entity.pdbx_description
1 polymer ?
#
loop_
_entity_poly.entity_id
_entity_poly.type
_entity_poly.pdbx_seq_one_letter_code
_entity_poly.pdbx_strand_id
1 'polypeptide(L)'
;TEYGIANVKTSSTDKDASSAFLKYADFSHYADYFNSMEDENIVQAIPNAKASEWMEENIPLFECPQHNFEEMYYYRWWSLRKHIKETPVGYGMTEFLVQRSYSDKYNLIACAIGHHIYESRWLRDPK
;
A
#
# COMPACT_ATOMS: atom_id res chain seq x y z
N THR A 1 -47.07 -4.39 28.02
CA THR A 1 -45.88 -3.57 27.77
C THR A 1 -45.54 -3.72 26.30
N GLU A 2 -46.09 -2.79 25.49
CA GLU A 2 -45.83 -2.74 24.04
C GLU A 2 -44.51 -1.99 23.77
N TYR A 3 -43.60 -2.63 23.06
CA TYR A 3 -42.44 -1.98 22.48
C TYR A 3 -42.80 -1.44 21.10
N GLY A 4 -42.92 -0.12 20.99
CA GLY A 4 -43.13 0.57 19.73
C GLY A 4 -41.92 0.46 18.84
N ILE A 5 -42.07 -0.13 17.66
CA ILE A 5 -41.09 -0.15 16.59
C ILE A 5 -41.16 1.22 15.88
N ALA A 6 -40.12 2.03 16.01
CA ALA A 6 -39.99 3.27 15.29
C ALA A 6 -39.77 2.98 13.80
N ASN A 7 -40.71 3.41 12.95
CA ASN A 7 -40.58 3.41 11.50
C ASN A 7 -39.47 4.39 11.08
N VAL A 8 -38.32 3.87 10.70
CA VAL A 8 -37.30 4.62 9.99
C VAL A 8 -37.78 4.79 8.55
N LYS A 9 -38.17 6.00 8.17
CA LYS A 9 -38.42 6.38 6.78
C LYS A 9 -37.06 6.39 6.06
N THR A 10 -36.79 5.38 5.27
CA THR A 10 -35.74 5.42 4.24
C THR A 10 -36.20 6.34 3.13
N SER A 11 -35.66 7.55 3.09
CA SER A 11 -35.76 8.38 1.89
C SER A 11 -34.79 7.81 0.85
N SER A 12 -35.32 7.09 -0.12
CA SER A 12 -34.61 6.70 -1.31
C SER A 12 -34.36 7.94 -2.16
N THR A 13 -33.17 8.53 -2.04
CA THR A 13 -32.60 9.32 -3.14
C THR A 13 -31.69 8.39 -3.91
N ASP A 14 -32.18 7.91 -5.05
CA ASP A 14 -31.36 7.32 -6.10
C ASP A 14 -30.33 8.37 -6.55
N LYS A 15 -29.18 8.35 -5.90
CA LYS A 15 -27.97 9.00 -6.42
C LYS A 15 -27.12 7.89 -7.01
N ASP A 16 -27.01 7.96 -8.32
CA ASP A 16 -26.11 7.27 -9.23
C ASP A 16 -25.17 6.24 -8.58
N ALA A 17 -25.49 4.96 -8.73
CA ALA A 17 -24.67 3.82 -8.34
C ALA A 17 -23.32 3.72 -9.09
N SER A 18 -22.97 4.71 -9.93
CA SER A 18 -21.74 4.73 -10.71
C SER A 18 -20.53 5.34 -9.98
N SER A 19 -20.72 5.92 -8.78
CA SER A 19 -19.64 6.59 -8.02
C SER A 19 -19.14 5.81 -6.79
N ALA A 20 -19.53 4.56 -6.61
CA ALA A 20 -19.24 3.78 -5.40
C ALA A 20 -17.85 3.12 -5.38
N PHE A 21 -17.04 3.27 -6.41
CA PHE A 21 -15.71 2.65 -6.46
C PHE A 21 -14.61 3.70 -6.35
N LEU A 22 -13.73 3.49 -5.37
CA LEU A 22 -12.53 4.30 -5.20
C LEU A 22 -11.65 4.20 -6.45
N LYS A 23 -11.08 5.32 -6.87
CA LYS A 23 -10.14 5.39 -7.99
C LYS A 23 -8.77 5.77 -7.48
N TYR A 24 -7.73 5.12 -7.98
CA TYR A 24 -6.37 5.44 -7.57
C TYR A 24 -6.00 6.91 -7.82
N ALA A 25 -6.54 7.52 -8.86
CA ALA A 25 -6.32 8.94 -9.15
C ALA A 25 -6.63 9.89 -7.97
N ASP A 26 -7.56 9.50 -7.09
CA ASP A 26 -7.94 10.29 -5.92
C ASP A 26 -6.86 10.23 -4.82
N PHE A 27 -5.99 9.20 -4.85
CA PHE A 27 -4.96 8.91 -3.85
C PHE A 27 -3.52 9.01 -4.41
N SER A 28 -3.34 9.24 -5.71
CA SER A 28 -2.02 9.27 -6.36
C SER A 28 -1.07 10.31 -5.78
N HIS A 29 -1.62 11.40 -5.25
CA HIS A 29 -0.87 12.47 -4.60
C HIS A 29 -0.02 11.99 -3.40
N TYR A 30 -0.39 10.88 -2.77
CA TYR A 30 0.41 10.30 -1.69
C TYR A 30 1.77 9.79 -2.17
N ALA A 31 1.83 9.14 -3.33
CA ALA A 31 3.09 8.67 -3.88
C ALA A 31 4.05 9.85 -4.19
N ASP A 32 3.53 10.92 -4.78
CA ASP A 32 4.30 12.13 -5.08
C ASP A 32 4.77 12.82 -3.79
N TYR A 33 3.89 12.91 -2.80
CA TYR A 33 4.21 13.47 -1.51
C TYR A 33 5.36 12.72 -0.83
N PHE A 34 5.28 11.40 -0.72
CA PHE A 34 6.34 10.59 -0.09
C PHE A 34 7.64 10.60 -0.89
N ASN A 35 7.57 10.63 -2.22
CA ASN A 35 8.76 10.80 -3.07
C ASN A 35 9.45 12.14 -2.84
N SER A 36 8.70 13.19 -2.47
CA SER A 36 9.27 14.51 -2.17
C SER A 36 9.91 14.60 -0.78
N MET A 37 9.61 13.65 0.12
CA MET A 37 10.08 13.67 1.50
C MET A 37 11.48 13.09 1.68
N GLU A 38 11.97 12.31 0.72
CA GLU A 38 13.28 11.69 0.81
C GLU A 38 14.02 11.69 -0.54
N ASP A 39 15.32 11.90 -0.47
CA ASP A 39 16.22 11.63 -1.59
C ASP A 39 16.38 10.12 -1.76
N GLU A 40 16.17 9.60 -2.98
CA GLU A 40 16.36 8.18 -3.27
C GLU A 40 17.85 7.83 -3.39
N ASN A 41 18.57 7.87 -2.27
CA ASN A 41 20.01 7.57 -2.24
C ASN A 41 20.32 6.10 -2.58
N ILE A 42 19.33 5.21 -2.43
CA ILE A 42 19.44 3.78 -2.73
C ILE A 42 18.26 3.37 -3.60
N VAL A 43 18.54 3.15 -4.87
CA VAL A 43 17.54 2.70 -5.83
C VAL A 43 17.29 1.20 -5.63
N GLN A 44 16.02 0.84 -5.46
CA GLN A 44 15.57 -0.55 -5.29
C GLN A 44 14.97 -1.09 -6.60
N ALA A 45 14.50 -2.35 -6.59
CA ALA A 45 13.86 -2.98 -7.76
C ALA A 45 12.68 -2.15 -8.30
N ILE A 46 11.92 -1.51 -7.40
CA ILE A 46 10.84 -0.60 -7.74
C ILE A 46 11.22 0.81 -7.26
N PRO A 47 11.80 1.67 -8.12
CA PRO A 47 12.27 3.00 -7.74
C PRO A 47 11.12 3.96 -7.44
N ASN A 48 11.43 5.10 -6.79
CA ASN A 48 10.44 6.14 -6.47
C ASN A 48 9.69 6.63 -7.71
N ALA A 49 10.36 6.73 -8.85
CA ALA A 49 9.72 7.11 -10.11
C ALA A 49 8.61 6.13 -10.57
N LYS A 50 8.63 4.89 -10.07
CA LYS A 50 7.64 3.84 -10.35
C LYS A 50 6.67 3.60 -9.19
N ALA A 51 6.78 4.36 -8.11
CA ALA A 51 5.97 4.15 -6.91
C ALA A 51 4.47 4.25 -7.19
N SER A 52 4.04 5.31 -7.90
CA SER A 52 2.64 5.55 -8.20
C SER A 52 2.05 4.45 -9.09
N GLU A 53 2.75 4.09 -10.17
CA GLU A 53 2.35 3.02 -11.08
C GLU A 53 2.23 1.67 -10.34
N TRP A 54 3.23 1.33 -9.53
CA TRP A 54 3.21 0.10 -8.75
C TRP A 54 2.07 0.06 -7.73
N MET A 55 1.80 1.18 -7.05
CA MET A 55 0.70 1.27 -6.09
C MET A 55 -0.65 1.12 -6.79
N GLU A 56 -0.86 1.78 -7.93
CA GLU A 56 -2.08 1.66 -8.72
C GLU A 56 -2.40 0.20 -9.09
N GLU A 57 -1.37 -0.53 -9.52
CA GLU A 57 -1.52 -1.91 -9.97
C GLU A 57 -1.71 -2.92 -8.83
N ASN A 58 -1.03 -2.70 -7.70
CA ASN A 58 -0.81 -3.77 -6.72
C ASN A 58 -1.56 -3.61 -5.40
N ILE A 59 -1.96 -2.39 -4.99
CA ILE A 59 -2.55 -2.22 -3.67
C ILE A 59 -4.07 -2.14 -3.70
N PRO A 60 -4.78 -2.61 -2.67
CA PRO A 60 -6.17 -2.25 -2.46
C PRO A 60 -6.28 -0.77 -2.08
N LEU A 61 -7.37 -0.12 -2.50
CA LEU A 61 -7.61 1.28 -2.14
C LEU A 61 -8.32 1.38 -0.80
N PHE A 62 -8.04 2.45 -0.09
CA PHE A 62 -8.58 2.72 1.23
C PHE A 62 -8.89 4.20 1.37
N GLU A 63 -10.08 4.52 1.84
CA GLU A 63 -10.53 5.87 2.17
C GLU A 63 -10.89 5.95 3.64
N CYS A 64 -10.44 7.01 4.31
CA CYS A 64 -10.72 7.24 5.71
C CYS A 64 -10.97 8.73 5.98
N PRO A 65 -12.03 9.11 6.70
CA PRO A 65 -12.27 10.50 7.11
C PRO A 65 -11.13 11.09 7.96
N GLN A 66 -10.33 10.25 8.59
CA GLN A 66 -9.15 10.65 9.35
C GLN A 66 -7.93 10.56 8.45
N HIS A 67 -7.52 11.68 7.88
CA HIS A 67 -6.42 11.77 6.90
C HIS A 67 -5.09 11.17 7.38
N ASN A 68 -4.78 11.27 8.67
CA ASN A 68 -3.55 10.68 9.20
C ASN A 68 -3.52 9.14 9.11
N PHE A 69 -4.67 8.46 9.22
CA PHE A 69 -4.75 7.02 9.02
C PHE A 69 -4.67 6.65 7.54
N GLU A 70 -5.31 7.43 6.68
CA GLU A 70 -5.24 7.25 5.24
C GLU A 70 -3.82 7.46 4.72
N GLU A 71 -3.16 8.55 5.13
CA GLU A 71 -1.76 8.82 4.82
C GLU A 71 -0.84 7.68 5.29
N MET A 72 -1.01 7.21 6.53
CA MET A 72 -0.25 6.08 7.08
C MET A 72 -0.46 4.81 6.26
N TYR A 73 -1.70 4.53 5.81
CA TYR A 73 -2.01 3.38 4.98
C TYR A 73 -1.21 3.42 3.67
N TYR A 74 -1.25 4.54 2.93
CA TYR A 74 -0.52 4.68 1.67
C TYR A 74 1.00 4.72 1.87
N TYR A 75 1.46 5.32 2.96
CA TYR A 75 2.87 5.30 3.33
C TYR A 75 3.40 3.89 3.56
N ARG A 76 2.63 3.01 4.19
CA ARG A 76 3.01 1.61 4.40
C ARG A 76 3.25 0.89 3.07
N TRP A 77 2.38 1.06 2.09
CA TRP A 77 2.55 0.48 0.76
C TRP A 77 3.73 1.09 0.00
N TRP A 78 3.83 2.41 0.02
CA TRP A 78 4.96 3.11 -0.59
C TRP A 78 6.30 2.64 0.00
N SER A 79 6.39 2.41 1.30
CA SER A 79 7.57 1.89 1.99
C SER A 79 7.80 0.41 1.68
N LEU A 80 6.75 -0.44 1.72
CA LEU A 80 6.86 -1.88 1.50
C LEU A 80 7.54 -2.20 0.16
N ARG A 81 7.20 -1.51 -0.93
CA ARG A 81 7.80 -1.73 -2.24
C ARG A 81 9.33 -1.60 -2.24
N LYS A 82 9.89 -0.76 -1.38
CA LYS A 82 11.35 -0.57 -1.27
C LYS A 82 12.06 -1.80 -0.73
N HIS A 83 11.36 -2.62 0.01
CA HIS A 83 11.89 -3.85 0.60
C HIS A 83 11.86 -5.04 -0.38
N ILE A 84 11.27 -4.88 -1.55
CA ILE A 84 11.21 -5.91 -2.59
C ILE A 84 12.54 -5.95 -3.33
N LYS A 85 13.10 -7.16 -3.46
CA LYS A 85 14.32 -7.46 -4.21
C LYS A 85 14.02 -8.39 -5.36
N GLU A 86 14.53 -8.08 -6.52
CA GLU A 86 14.49 -8.98 -7.66
C GLU A 86 15.72 -9.90 -7.66
N THR A 87 15.47 -11.18 -7.89
CA THR A 87 16.51 -12.20 -7.97
C THR A 87 16.28 -13.09 -9.21
N PRO A 88 17.27 -13.84 -9.68
CA PRO A 88 17.12 -14.74 -10.84
C PRO A 88 16.03 -15.82 -10.69
N VAL A 89 15.56 -16.06 -9.48
CA VAL A 89 14.57 -17.09 -9.17
C VAL A 89 13.23 -16.53 -8.68
N GLY A 90 13.05 -15.20 -8.74
CA GLY A 90 11.84 -14.51 -8.32
C GLY A 90 12.11 -13.35 -7.37
N TYR A 91 11.07 -12.89 -6.72
CA TYR A 91 11.15 -11.78 -5.77
C TYR A 91 11.40 -12.27 -4.34
N GLY A 92 12.13 -11.47 -3.60
CA GLY A 92 12.34 -11.65 -2.17
C GLY A 92 12.13 -10.34 -1.43
N MET A 93 12.05 -10.39 -0.13
CA MET A 93 11.93 -9.19 0.70
C MET A 93 13.11 -9.10 1.67
N THR A 94 13.53 -7.88 1.95
CA THR A 94 14.62 -7.60 2.89
C THR A 94 14.17 -6.66 3.99
N GLU A 95 14.73 -6.81 5.18
CA GLU A 95 14.57 -5.86 6.28
C GLU A 95 15.37 -4.57 6.03
N PHE A 96 16.57 -4.70 5.40
CA PHE A 96 17.47 -3.57 5.22
C PHE A 96 17.57 -3.13 3.75
N LEU A 97 17.34 -1.85 3.51
CA LEU A 97 17.54 -1.25 2.18
C LEU A 97 19.02 -1.16 1.82
N VAL A 98 19.86 -0.81 2.80
CA VAL A 98 21.32 -0.70 2.62
C VAL A 98 21.97 -2.07 2.64
N GLN A 99 22.84 -2.34 1.65
CA GLN A 99 23.63 -3.57 1.60
C GLN A 99 24.39 -3.80 2.92
N ARG A 100 24.25 -4.99 3.48
CA ARG A 100 24.96 -5.41 4.69
C ARG A 100 26.14 -6.31 4.37
N SER A 101 27.24 -6.13 5.11
CA SER A 101 28.48 -6.87 4.87
C SER A 101 28.36 -8.37 5.14
N TYR A 102 27.36 -8.78 5.93
CA TYR A 102 27.09 -10.17 6.29
C TYR A 102 25.99 -10.82 5.45
N SER A 103 25.38 -10.08 4.52
CA SER A 103 24.35 -10.62 3.64
C SER A 103 24.93 -11.02 2.28
N ASP A 104 24.13 -11.77 1.51
CA ASP A 104 24.47 -12.10 0.13
C ASP A 104 24.33 -10.89 -0.80
N LYS A 105 24.63 -11.07 -2.08
CA LYS A 105 24.58 -10.01 -3.08
C LYS A 105 23.19 -9.41 -3.30
N TYR A 106 22.13 -10.10 -2.90
CA TYR A 106 20.76 -9.62 -2.99
C TYR A 106 20.26 -8.96 -1.71
N ASN A 107 21.08 -8.98 -0.66
CA ASN A 107 20.75 -8.41 0.65
C ASN A 107 19.44 -8.98 1.25
N LEU A 108 19.18 -10.27 1.03
CA LEU A 108 17.98 -10.93 1.55
C LEU A 108 18.16 -11.23 3.03
N ILE A 109 17.70 -10.32 3.89
CA ILE A 109 17.72 -10.44 5.33
C ILE A 109 16.28 -10.55 5.80
N ALA A 110 15.92 -11.71 6.30
CA ALA A 110 14.55 -12.15 6.47
C ALA A 110 14.04 -12.13 7.93
N CYS A 111 14.67 -11.38 8.85
CA CYS A 111 14.22 -11.33 10.25
C CYS A 111 12.78 -10.80 10.38
N ALA A 112 12.40 -9.85 9.54
CA ALA A 112 11.05 -9.27 9.50
C ALA A 112 10.10 -9.97 8.52
N ILE A 113 10.47 -11.13 7.95
CA ILE A 113 9.71 -11.78 6.86
C ILE A 113 8.26 -12.07 7.24
N GLY A 114 7.99 -12.42 8.50
CA GLY A 114 6.62 -12.64 8.98
C GLY A 114 5.73 -11.41 8.80
N HIS A 115 6.24 -10.23 9.13
CA HIS A 115 5.52 -8.96 8.94
C HIS A 115 5.33 -8.65 7.46
N HIS A 116 6.37 -8.82 6.63
CA HIS A 116 6.29 -8.62 5.20
C HIS A 116 5.25 -9.53 4.53
N ILE A 117 5.19 -10.82 4.93
CA ILE A 117 4.17 -11.76 4.43
C ILE A 117 2.77 -11.33 4.87
N TYR A 118 2.60 -10.90 6.12
CA TYR A 118 1.30 -10.42 6.61
C TYR A 118 0.82 -9.18 5.87
N GLU A 119 1.70 -8.29 5.46
CA GLU A 119 1.37 -7.10 4.66
C GLU A 119 1.12 -7.49 3.20
N SER A 120 2.06 -8.18 2.56
CA SER A 120 2.02 -8.49 1.12
C SER A 120 0.85 -9.39 0.71
N ARG A 121 0.29 -10.19 1.61
CA ARG A 121 -0.92 -11.00 1.31
C ARG A 121 -2.14 -10.19 0.89
N TRP A 122 -2.15 -8.88 1.15
CA TRP A 122 -3.21 -7.96 0.76
C TRP A 122 -2.99 -7.31 -0.60
N LEU A 123 -1.84 -7.55 -1.24
CA LEU A 123 -1.63 -7.15 -2.64
C LEU A 123 -2.67 -7.81 -3.53
N ARG A 124 -3.02 -7.16 -4.64
CA ARG A 124 -4.01 -7.68 -5.60
C ARG A 124 -3.53 -8.97 -6.26
N ASP A 125 -2.22 -9.09 -6.50
CA ASP A 125 -1.58 -10.33 -6.93
C ASP A 125 -0.39 -10.63 -5.99
N PRO A 126 -0.58 -11.48 -4.97
CA PRO A 126 0.45 -11.79 -3.98
C PRO A 126 1.46 -12.85 -4.43
N LYS A 127 1.49 -13.22 -5.73
CA LYS A 127 2.40 -14.24 -6.28
C LYS A 127 3.84 -13.76 -6.38
#